data_c58a87d984c883943376f9f099405310
#
_entry.id   c58a87d984c883943376f9f099405310
#
_cell.length_a   1.000
_cell.length_b   1.000
_cell.length_c   1.000
_cell.angle_alpha   90.00
_cell.angle_beta   90.00
_cell.angle_gamma   90.00
#
_symmetry.space_group_name_H-M   'P 1'
#
loop_
_entity.id
_entity.type
_entity.pdbx_description
1 polymer ?
#
loop_
_entity_poly.entity_id
_entity_poly.type
_entity_poly.pdbx_seq_one_letter_code
_entity_poly.pdbx_strand_id
1 'polypeptide(L)'
;LACCGPAEAGTDIDFGAAIRIGDDADLFLAVSSRYFDRDPGVVGQWRTRYRNPDDVAVALFLAGHTGRDLDYIFRLRSGGLSWWDVGLRLDVRPDVWFVPCRHRPGPPYGRAYGFWRKHARDPQYRFSLRDMEVRDLVAMRMLHEYYGIDPATAMQLRANHRSVESLMSREYRKRHAEDGGRRASARPGHGRQKDGRD
;
A
#
# COMPACT_ATOMS: atom_id res chain seq x y z
N LEU A 1 -11.08 -14.73 -14.18
CA LEU A 1 -10.77 -14.89 -12.74
C LEU A 1 -9.27 -15.15 -12.64
N ALA A 2 -8.46 -14.08 -12.71
CA ALA A 2 -7.06 -14.16 -12.36
C ALA A 2 -6.96 -13.85 -10.85
N CYS A 3 -6.75 -14.90 -10.05
CA CYS A 3 -6.33 -14.77 -8.66
C CYS A 3 -4.95 -14.10 -8.67
N CYS A 4 -4.88 -12.86 -8.18
CA CYS A 4 -3.62 -12.26 -7.76
C CYS A 4 -3.14 -13.11 -6.58
N GLY A 5 -2.19 -14.01 -6.80
CA GLY A 5 -1.54 -14.76 -5.75
C GLY A 5 -0.80 -13.83 -4.81
N PRO A 6 -0.55 -14.21 -3.55
CA PRO A 6 0.23 -13.40 -2.64
C PRO A 6 1.61 -13.18 -3.25
N ALA A 7 2.00 -11.91 -3.41
CA ALA A 7 3.36 -11.56 -3.77
C ALA A 7 4.30 -12.21 -2.73
N GLU A 8 5.23 -13.04 -3.20
CA GLU A 8 6.21 -13.67 -2.33
C GLU A 8 6.96 -12.60 -1.54
N ALA A 9 6.76 -12.61 -0.24
CA ALA A 9 7.46 -11.74 0.68
C ALA A 9 8.93 -12.17 0.72
N GLY A 10 9.79 -11.37 0.13
CA GLY A 10 11.22 -11.52 0.36
C GLY A 10 12.13 -11.60 -0.85
N THR A 11 12.21 -10.54 -1.63
CA THR A 11 13.38 -10.30 -2.47
C THR A 11 13.86 -8.88 -2.27
N ASP A 12 15.18 -8.74 -2.12
CA ASP A 12 15.93 -7.50 -2.06
C ASP A 12 15.34 -6.44 -2.98
N ILE A 13 14.90 -5.34 -2.37
CA ILE A 13 14.37 -4.22 -3.11
C ILE A 13 15.58 -3.41 -3.58
N ASP A 14 16.15 -3.79 -4.71
CA ASP A 14 16.95 -2.86 -5.49
C ASP A 14 15.97 -1.94 -6.22
N PHE A 15 15.72 -0.78 -5.65
CA PHE A 15 15.08 0.30 -6.39
C PHE A 15 16.11 0.75 -7.42
N GLY A 16 16.11 0.09 -8.60
CA GLY A 16 16.95 0.50 -9.71
C GLY A 16 16.95 2.03 -9.84
N ALA A 17 18.03 2.61 -10.30
CA ALA A 17 18.42 4.02 -10.30
C ALA A 17 17.36 5.09 -10.68
N ALA A 18 16.11 4.70 -10.89
CA ALA A 18 15.00 5.53 -11.36
C ALA A 18 14.28 6.33 -10.27
N ILE A 19 14.37 5.94 -8.98
CA ILE A 19 13.71 6.69 -7.91
C ILE A 19 14.76 7.16 -6.90
N ARG A 20 14.95 8.48 -6.81
CA ARG A 20 15.65 9.10 -5.70
C ARG A 20 14.69 9.19 -4.53
N ILE A 21 14.92 8.36 -3.51
CA ILE A 21 14.14 8.42 -2.27
C ILE A 21 14.62 9.63 -1.48
N GLY A 22 13.91 10.75 -1.61
CA GLY A 22 14.22 12.00 -0.89
C GLY A 22 13.43 12.13 0.41
N ASP A 23 12.19 11.68 0.40
CA ASP A 23 11.29 11.81 1.54
C ASP A 23 10.36 10.60 1.72
N ASP A 24 9.50 10.63 2.73
CA ASP A 24 8.54 9.56 3.02
C ASP A 24 7.51 9.37 1.89
N ALA A 25 7.17 10.43 1.17
CA ALA A 25 6.25 10.36 0.03
C ALA A 25 6.89 9.66 -1.17
N ASP A 26 8.17 9.89 -1.45
CA ASP A 26 8.90 9.18 -2.51
C ASP A 26 8.96 7.69 -2.22
N LEU A 27 9.24 7.32 -0.97
CA LEU A 27 9.27 5.92 -0.55
C LEU A 27 7.89 5.27 -0.66
N PHE A 28 6.84 5.99 -0.26
CA PHE A 28 5.46 5.50 -0.39
C PHE A 28 5.10 5.22 -1.85
N LEU A 29 5.46 6.12 -2.77
CA LEU A 29 5.21 5.93 -4.19
C LEU A 29 6.05 4.80 -4.79
N ALA A 30 7.30 4.64 -4.35
CA ALA A 30 8.15 3.53 -4.76
C ALA A 30 7.54 2.17 -4.33
N VAL A 31 7.11 2.06 -3.07
CA VAL A 31 6.41 0.88 -2.56
C VAL A 31 5.10 0.65 -3.31
N SER A 32 4.34 1.72 -3.59
CA SER A 32 3.09 1.63 -4.36
C SER A 32 3.33 1.12 -5.78
N SER A 33 4.36 1.63 -6.47
CA SER A 33 4.74 1.16 -7.81
C SER A 33 5.01 -0.34 -7.82
N ARG A 34 5.79 -0.81 -6.85
CA ARG A 34 6.13 -2.22 -6.74
C ARG A 34 4.92 -3.08 -6.36
N TYR A 35 4.14 -2.64 -5.39
CA TYR A 35 2.96 -3.38 -4.94
C TYR A 35 1.92 -3.56 -6.07
N PHE A 36 1.74 -2.54 -6.90
CA PHE A 36 0.80 -2.56 -8.01
C PHE A 36 1.43 -2.99 -9.35
N ASP A 37 2.71 -3.39 -9.35
CA ASP A 37 3.47 -3.78 -10.56
C ASP A 37 3.38 -2.70 -11.66
N ARG A 38 3.81 -1.49 -11.32
CA ARG A 38 3.80 -0.32 -12.22
C ARG A 38 5.17 0.32 -12.32
N ASP A 39 5.49 0.84 -13.49
CA ASP A 39 6.73 1.57 -13.73
C ASP A 39 6.84 2.77 -12.79
N PRO A 40 7.95 2.89 -12.02
CA PRO A 40 8.16 3.99 -11.09
C PRO A 40 8.17 5.37 -11.73
N GLY A 41 8.65 5.48 -12.97
CA GLY A 41 8.65 6.74 -13.72
C GLY A 41 7.24 7.21 -14.03
N VAL A 42 6.34 6.29 -14.38
CA VAL A 42 4.91 6.59 -14.58
C VAL A 42 4.29 7.09 -13.27
N VAL A 43 4.53 6.39 -12.16
CA VAL A 43 3.99 6.81 -10.85
C VAL A 43 4.55 8.16 -10.40
N GLY A 44 5.84 8.41 -10.65
CA GLY A 44 6.49 9.70 -10.37
C GLY A 44 5.88 10.88 -11.13
N GLN A 45 5.50 10.69 -12.41
CA GLN A 45 4.80 11.72 -13.19
C GLN A 45 3.45 12.08 -12.56
N TRP A 46 2.71 11.08 -12.07
CA TRP A 46 1.44 11.31 -11.39
C TRP A 46 1.58 12.01 -10.06
N ARG A 47 2.66 11.74 -9.31
CA ARG A 47 2.98 12.46 -8.07
C ARG A 47 3.14 13.97 -8.30
N THR A 48 3.82 14.36 -9.37
CA THR A 48 3.98 15.77 -9.72
C THR A 48 2.64 16.46 -9.98
N ARG A 49 1.68 15.74 -10.56
CA ARG A 49 0.36 16.23 -10.92
C ARG A 49 -0.63 16.20 -9.76
N TYR A 50 -0.51 15.23 -8.88
CA TYR A 50 -1.40 15.02 -7.73
C TYR A 50 -0.63 15.17 -6.41
N ARG A 51 -0.99 16.19 -5.64
CA ARG A 51 -0.29 16.54 -4.40
C ARG A 51 -0.39 15.48 -3.30
N ASN A 52 -1.48 14.71 -3.31
CA ASN A 52 -1.72 13.69 -2.29
C ASN A 52 -1.30 12.30 -2.84
N PRO A 53 -0.20 11.69 -2.32
CA PRO A 53 0.24 10.36 -2.74
C PRO A 53 -0.80 9.27 -2.50
N ASP A 54 -1.67 9.42 -1.48
CA ASP A 54 -2.76 8.46 -1.24
C ASP A 54 -3.73 8.41 -2.42
N ASP A 55 -3.97 9.53 -3.13
CA ASP A 55 -4.79 9.56 -4.34
C ASP A 55 -4.14 8.78 -5.48
N VAL A 56 -2.81 8.83 -5.60
CA VAL A 56 -2.06 8.05 -6.59
C VAL A 56 -2.17 6.56 -6.26
N ALA A 57 -2.05 6.18 -4.99
CA ALA A 57 -2.22 4.78 -4.57
C ALA A 57 -3.64 4.25 -4.86
N VAL A 58 -4.68 5.07 -4.60
CA VAL A 58 -6.07 4.68 -4.93
C VAL A 58 -6.25 4.52 -6.44
N ALA A 59 -5.69 5.41 -7.26
CA ALA A 59 -5.76 5.29 -8.71
C ALA A 59 -5.03 4.03 -9.21
N LEU A 60 -3.86 3.73 -8.68
CA LEU A 60 -3.10 2.50 -8.97
C LEU A 60 -3.89 1.25 -8.58
N PHE A 61 -4.51 1.26 -7.41
CA PHE A 61 -5.38 0.17 -6.95
C PHE A 61 -6.53 -0.07 -7.93
N LEU A 62 -7.23 0.99 -8.33
CA LEU A 62 -8.32 0.90 -9.30
C LEU A 62 -7.82 0.43 -10.67
N ALA A 63 -6.70 0.93 -11.15
CA ALA A 63 -6.09 0.51 -12.42
C ALA A 63 -5.72 -0.97 -12.41
N GLY A 64 -5.10 -1.45 -11.33
CA GLY A 64 -4.75 -2.87 -11.18
C GLY A 64 -5.96 -3.78 -11.12
N HIS A 65 -7.03 -3.32 -10.45
CA HIS A 65 -8.24 -4.11 -10.27
C HIS A 65 -9.13 -4.16 -11.52
N THR A 66 -9.17 -3.08 -12.30
CA THR A 66 -10.10 -2.92 -13.43
C THR A 66 -9.44 -3.05 -14.80
N GLY A 67 -8.12 -3.03 -14.87
CA GLY A 67 -7.36 -2.99 -16.12
C GLY A 67 -7.47 -1.65 -16.87
N ARG A 68 -8.02 -0.60 -16.24
CA ARG A 68 -8.17 0.72 -16.86
C ARG A 68 -6.90 1.55 -16.71
N ASP A 69 -6.70 2.44 -17.68
CA ASP A 69 -5.58 3.37 -17.67
C ASP A 69 -5.70 4.40 -16.54
N LEU A 70 -4.56 4.78 -15.96
CA LEU A 70 -4.50 5.82 -14.94
C LEU A 70 -5.05 7.17 -15.43
N ASP A 71 -4.76 7.55 -16.68
CA ASP A 71 -5.31 8.77 -17.30
C ASP A 71 -6.83 8.80 -17.27
N TYR A 72 -7.48 7.67 -17.56
CA TYR A 72 -8.93 7.57 -17.51
C TYR A 72 -9.46 7.73 -16.10
N ILE A 73 -8.85 7.05 -15.14
CA ILE A 73 -9.23 7.10 -13.72
C ILE A 73 -9.09 8.54 -13.18
N PHE A 74 -7.97 9.18 -13.47
CA PHE A 74 -7.75 10.55 -13.03
C PHE A 74 -8.65 11.57 -13.73
N ARG A 75 -9.04 11.34 -15.00
CA ARG A 75 -10.07 12.18 -15.64
C ARG A 75 -11.41 12.11 -14.91
N LEU A 76 -11.85 10.92 -14.51
CA LEU A 76 -13.06 10.76 -13.70
C LEU A 76 -12.94 11.53 -12.38
N ARG A 77 -11.79 11.42 -11.71
CA ARG A 77 -11.51 12.13 -10.46
C ARG A 77 -11.49 13.65 -10.63
N SER A 78 -10.85 14.15 -11.69
CA SER A 78 -10.80 15.58 -12.04
C SER A 78 -12.16 16.14 -12.44
N GLY A 79 -13.07 15.28 -12.89
CA GLY A 79 -14.47 15.61 -13.14
C GLY A 79 -15.34 15.76 -11.89
N GLY A 80 -14.73 15.69 -10.69
CA GLY A 80 -15.41 15.92 -9.41
C GLY A 80 -16.00 14.68 -8.74
N LEU A 81 -15.83 13.48 -9.32
CA LEU A 81 -16.30 12.24 -8.69
C LEU A 81 -15.48 11.94 -7.42
N SER A 82 -16.14 11.45 -6.35
CA SER A 82 -15.44 10.86 -5.22
C SER A 82 -14.71 9.58 -5.63
N TRP A 83 -13.73 9.13 -4.84
CA TRP A 83 -13.04 7.84 -5.11
C TRP A 83 -14.02 6.66 -5.09
N TRP A 84 -15.03 6.74 -4.26
CA TRP A 84 -16.12 5.75 -4.23
C TRP A 84 -16.90 5.75 -5.53
N ASP A 85 -17.31 6.93 -6.03
CA ASP A 85 -18.07 7.04 -7.29
C ASP A 85 -17.23 6.64 -8.51
N VAL A 86 -15.92 6.95 -8.49
CA VAL A 86 -14.98 6.44 -9.50
C VAL A 86 -14.99 4.91 -9.50
N GLY A 87 -14.91 4.28 -8.34
CA GLY A 87 -15.00 2.83 -8.21
C GLY A 87 -16.29 2.27 -8.76
N LEU A 88 -17.43 2.86 -8.40
CA LEU A 88 -18.75 2.46 -8.94
C LEU A 88 -18.83 2.62 -10.47
N ARG A 89 -18.27 3.70 -11.01
CA ARG A 89 -18.22 3.95 -12.47
C ARG A 89 -17.37 2.94 -13.20
N LEU A 90 -16.43 2.32 -12.50
CA LEU A 90 -15.54 1.27 -13.00
C LEU A 90 -16.03 -0.14 -12.68
N ASP A 91 -17.27 -0.29 -12.22
CA ASP A 91 -17.88 -1.56 -11.81
C ASP A 91 -17.11 -2.29 -10.67
N VAL A 92 -16.39 -1.52 -9.84
CA VAL A 92 -15.72 -2.08 -8.66
C VAL A 92 -16.75 -2.36 -7.57
N ARG A 93 -16.86 -3.63 -7.22
CA ARG A 93 -17.80 -4.04 -6.17
C ARG A 93 -17.37 -3.52 -4.79
N PRO A 94 -18.32 -3.19 -3.91
CA PRO A 94 -18.05 -2.68 -2.57
C PRO A 94 -17.10 -3.55 -1.72
N ASP A 95 -17.19 -4.87 -1.85
CA ASP A 95 -16.39 -5.83 -1.09
C ASP A 95 -14.88 -5.76 -1.43
N VAL A 96 -14.54 -5.30 -2.62
CA VAL A 96 -13.15 -5.14 -3.06
C VAL A 96 -12.35 -4.15 -2.21
N TRP A 97 -13.01 -3.16 -1.63
CA TRP A 97 -12.34 -2.17 -0.79
C TRP A 97 -11.91 -2.69 0.58
N PHE A 98 -12.53 -3.78 1.06
CA PHE A 98 -12.33 -4.26 2.42
C PHE A 98 -11.37 -5.45 2.48
N VAL A 99 -10.47 -5.42 3.45
CA VAL A 99 -9.64 -6.57 3.82
C VAL A 99 -10.36 -7.35 4.91
N PRO A 100 -10.48 -8.68 4.80
CA PRO A 100 -11.09 -9.47 5.84
C PRO A 100 -10.39 -9.28 7.19
N CYS A 101 -11.15 -8.93 8.22
CA CYS A 101 -10.64 -8.78 9.59
C CYS A 101 -11.37 -9.74 10.53
N ARG A 102 -10.63 -10.46 11.37
CA ARG A 102 -11.20 -11.36 12.39
C ARG A 102 -11.93 -10.58 13.47
N HIS A 103 -11.43 -9.43 13.85
CA HIS A 103 -11.97 -8.59 14.91
C HIS A 103 -12.74 -7.40 14.34
N ARG A 104 -13.62 -6.81 15.16
CA ARG A 104 -14.35 -5.60 14.77
C ARG A 104 -13.39 -4.40 14.85
N PRO A 105 -13.10 -3.71 13.73
CA PRO A 105 -12.19 -2.58 13.78
C PRO A 105 -12.79 -1.41 14.57
N GLY A 106 -11.92 -0.72 15.29
CA GLY A 106 -12.23 0.56 15.91
C GLY A 106 -12.17 1.73 14.93
N PRO A 107 -12.30 2.97 15.42
CA PRO A 107 -12.05 4.17 14.60
C PRO A 107 -10.64 4.17 14.00
N PRO A 108 -10.44 4.76 12.80
CA PRO A 108 -11.43 5.40 11.93
C PRO A 108 -12.24 4.42 11.07
N TYR A 109 -11.90 3.14 11.06
CA TYR A 109 -12.46 2.13 10.16
C TYR A 109 -13.81 1.55 10.60
N GLY A 110 -14.13 1.70 11.90
CA GLY A 110 -15.30 1.04 12.50
C GLY A 110 -16.63 1.35 11.80
N ARG A 111 -16.79 2.58 11.30
CA ARG A 111 -17.97 2.99 10.55
C ARG A 111 -18.07 2.23 9.22
N ALA A 112 -17.04 2.27 8.40
CA ALA A 112 -16.99 1.63 7.10
C ALA A 112 -17.22 0.11 7.21
N TYR A 113 -16.47 -0.55 8.10
CA TYR A 113 -16.61 -1.99 8.34
C TYR A 113 -17.95 -2.38 8.97
N GLY A 114 -18.50 -1.55 9.84
CA GLY A 114 -19.82 -1.76 10.43
C GLY A 114 -20.92 -1.75 9.38
N PHE A 115 -20.90 -0.75 8.50
CA PHE A 115 -21.83 -0.67 7.37
C PHE A 115 -21.66 -1.84 6.41
N TRP A 116 -20.42 -2.12 5.99
CA TRP A 116 -20.14 -3.24 5.09
C TRP A 116 -20.66 -4.57 5.63
N ARG A 117 -20.35 -4.92 6.88
CA ARG A 117 -20.83 -6.18 7.49
C ARG A 117 -22.34 -6.28 7.57
N LYS A 118 -23.02 -5.17 7.85
CA LYS A 118 -24.48 -5.12 7.98
C LYS A 118 -25.17 -5.26 6.64
N HIS A 119 -24.60 -4.70 5.57
CA HIS A 119 -25.28 -4.51 4.30
C HIS A 119 -24.59 -5.16 3.10
N ALA A 120 -23.48 -5.86 3.29
CA ALA A 120 -22.73 -6.50 2.20
C ALA A 120 -23.56 -7.51 1.38
N ARG A 121 -24.65 -8.01 1.95
CA ARG A 121 -25.57 -8.97 1.30
C ARG A 121 -26.87 -8.34 0.82
N ASP A 122 -27.05 -7.03 1.05
CA ASP A 122 -28.26 -6.31 0.65
C ASP A 122 -28.01 -5.54 -0.65
N PRO A 123 -28.50 -6.03 -1.81
CA PRO A 123 -28.28 -5.39 -3.10
C PRO A 123 -28.98 -4.03 -3.25
N GLN A 124 -29.96 -3.75 -2.39
CA GLN A 124 -30.70 -2.49 -2.41
C GLN A 124 -30.07 -1.42 -1.53
N TYR A 125 -29.14 -1.80 -0.66
CA TYR A 125 -28.51 -0.86 0.25
C TYR A 125 -27.44 -0.02 -0.45
N ARG A 126 -27.69 1.29 -0.55
CA ARG A 126 -26.74 2.25 -1.09
C ARG A 126 -25.76 2.66 0.00
N PHE A 127 -24.59 2.07 -0.03
CA PHE A 127 -23.47 2.38 0.83
C PHE A 127 -22.51 3.32 0.10
N SER A 128 -21.91 4.25 0.82
CA SER A 128 -20.86 5.12 0.26
C SER A 128 -19.74 5.34 1.27
N LEU A 129 -18.52 5.38 0.75
CA LEU A 129 -17.32 5.75 1.48
C LEU A 129 -16.90 7.19 1.13
N ARG A 130 -16.41 7.90 2.12
CA ARG A 130 -15.74 9.19 1.90
C ARG A 130 -14.35 8.95 1.32
N ASP A 131 -13.80 9.90 0.59
CA ASP A 131 -12.46 9.82 -0.01
C ASP A 131 -11.38 9.40 1.01
N MET A 132 -11.43 9.95 2.22
CA MET A 132 -10.50 9.59 3.28
C MET A 132 -10.63 8.12 3.69
N GLU A 133 -11.84 7.61 3.78
CA GLU A 133 -12.07 6.19 4.10
C GLU A 133 -11.56 5.26 3.00
N VAL A 134 -11.70 5.65 1.73
CA VAL A 134 -11.14 4.89 0.59
C VAL A 134 -9.61 4.88 0.64
N ARG A 135 -8.98 6.05 0.84
CA ARG A 135 -7.51 6.15 0.99
C ARG A 135 -7.01 5.28 2.13
N ASP A 136 -7.67 5.36 3.30
CA ASP A 136 -7.30 4.57 4.47
C ASP A 136 -7.42 3.06 4.22
N LEU A 137 -8.46 2.61 3.52
CA LEU A 137 -8.65 1.19 3.18
C LEU A 137 -7.58 0.69 2.20
N VAL A 138 -7.25 1.45 1.15
CA VAL A 138 -6.18 1.08 0.21
C VAL A 138 -4.84 1.02 0.91
N ALA A 139 -4.54 1.99 1.73
CA ALA A 139 -3.30 2.06 2.49
C ALA A 139 -3.16 0.90 3.50
N MET A 140 -4.24 0.58 4.22
CA MET A 140 -4.27 -0.56 5.13
C MET A 140 -4.06 -1.88 4.38
N ARG A 141 -4.64 -2.03 3.19
CA ARG A 141 -4.42 -3.19 2.32
C ARG A 141 -2.94 -3.32 1.94
N MET A 142 -2.30 -2.23 1.52
CA MET A 142 -0.87 -2.23 1.18
C MET A 142 -0.01 -2.61 2.39
N LEU A 143 -0.30 -2.08 3.59
CA LEU A 143 0.40 -2.46 4.81
C LEU A 143 0.22 -3.95 5.14
N HIS A 144 -0.97 -4.47 4.94
CA HIS A 144 -1.27 -5.87 5.20
C HIS A 144 -0.60 -6.80 4.17
N GLU A 145 -0.85 -6.57 2.87
CA GLU A 145 -0.44 -7.50 1.82
C GLU A 145 1.05 -7.40 1.49
N TYR A 146 1.63 -6.19 1.54
CA TYR A 146 3.05 -5.98 1.23
C TYR A 146 3.97 -6.21 2.43
N TYR A 147 3.57 -5.73 3.60
CA TYR A 147 4.39 -5.85 4.82
C TYR A 147 3.97 -6.99 5.74
N GLY A 148 2.88 -7.69 5.46
CA GLY A 148 2.36 -8.75 6.32
C GLY A 148 1.85 -8.25 7.69
N ILE A 149 1.55 -6.95 7.82
CA ILE A 149 1.03 -6.38 9.05
C ILE A 149 -0.42 -6.82 9.22
N ASP A 150 -0.76 -7.35 10.39
CA ASP A 150 -2.15 -7.71 10.71
C ASP A 150 -3.09 -6.51 10.50
N PRO A 151 -4.24 -6.68 9.84
CA PRO A 151 -5.16 -5.58 9.55
C PRO A 151 -5.58 -4.78 10.78
N ALA A 152 -5.81 -5.42 11.92
CA ALA A 152 -6.17 -4.72 13.15
C ALA A 152 -5.01 -3.84 13.67
N THR A 153 -3.79 -4.34 13.56
CA THR A 153 -2.57 -3.59 13.90
C THR A 153 -2.37 -2.42 12.92
N ALA A 154 -2.55 -2.63 11.61
CA ALA A 154 -2.47 -1.56 10.61
C ALA A 154 -3.49 -0.44 10.89
N MET A 155 -4.72 -0.81 11.27
CA MET A 155 -5.77 0.13 11.67
C MET A 155 -5.42 0.93 12.93
N GLN A 156 -4.86 0.28 13.96
CA GLN A 156 -4.42 0.95 15.18
C GLN A 156 -3.28 1.94 14.89
N LEU A 157 -2.32 1.55 14.06
CA LEU A 157 -1.23 2.44 13.66
C LEU A 157 -1.75 3.68 12.95
N ARG A 158 -2.75 3.52 12.08
CA ARG A 158 -3.39 4.65 11.38
C ARG A 158 -4.23 5.52 12.32
N ALA A 159 -4.95 4.93 13.28
CA ALA A 159 -5.74 5.67 14.27
C ALA A 159 -4.88 6.59 15.15
N ASN A 160 -3.60 6.31 15.31
CA ASN A 160 -2.65 7.15 16.03
C ASN A 160 -2.13 8.36 15.21
N HIS A 161 -2.89 8.81 14.23
CA HIS A 161 -2.63 10.01 13.39
C HIS A 161 -1.33 9.99 12.58
N ARG A 162 -0.71 8.85 12.40
CA ARG A 162 0.44 8.73 11.51
C ARG A 162 -0.05 8.70 10.07
N SER A 163 0.59 9.48 9.21
CA SER A 163 0.35 9.38 7.76
C SER A 163 0.71 7.97 7.28
N VAL A 164 0.03 7.52 6.23
CA VAL A 164 0.36 6.22 5.62
C VAL A 164 1.78 6.20 5.10
N GLU A 165 2.24 7.31 4.54
CA GLU A 165 3.62 7.50 4.09
C GLU A 165 4.63 7.23 5.20
N SER A 166 4.46 7.89 6.36
CA SER A 166 5.37 7.70 7.49
C SER A 166 5.33 6.28 8.06
N LEU A 167 4.17 5.62 8.02
CA LEU A 167 4.05 4.23 8.43
C LEU A 167 4.79 3.30 7.48
N MET A 168 4.61 3.47 6.17
CA MET A 168 5.31 2.67 5.16
C MET A 168 6.81 2.88 5.22
N SER A 169 7.27 4.12 5.37
CA SER A 169 8.68 4.45 5.52
C SER A 169 9.31 3.81 6.75
N ARG A 170 8.59 3.80 7.87
CA ARG A 170 9.05 3.13 9.09
C ARG A 170 9.19 1.63 8.90
N GLU A 171 8.19 0.98 8.33
CA GLU A 171 8.22 -0.47 8.11
C GLU A 171 9.28 -0.87 7.06
N TYR A 172 9.48 -0.05 6.03
CA TYR A 172 10.56 -0.22 5.09
C TYR A 172 11.93 -0.17 5.76
N ARG A 173 12.20 0.93 6.51
CA ARG A 173 13.49 1.11 7.21
C ARG A 173 13.75 0.00 8.23
N LYS A 174 12.71 -0.44 8.95
CA LYS A 174 12.81 -1.56 9.90
C LYS A 174 13.28 -2.84 9.22
N ARG A 175 12.68 -3.22 8.09
CA ARG A 175 13.06 -4.43 7.34
C ARG A 175 14.49 -4.36 6.80
N HIS A 176 14.87 -3.23 6.23
CA HIS A 176 16.23 -3.07 5.70
C HIS A 176 17.30 -3.02 6.80
N ALA A 177 16.98 -2.51 7.98
CA ALA A 177 17.88 -2.58 9.13
C ALA A 177 18.07 -4.03 9.62
N GLU A 178 17.01 -4.84 9.64
CA GLU A 178 17.05 -6.26 10.01
C GLU A 178 17.85 -7.08 8.99
N ASP A 179 17.71 -6.81 7.69
CA ASP A 179 18.46 -7.49 6.62
C ASP A 179 19.94 -7.11 6.62
N GLY A 180 20.26 -5.84 6.83
CA GLY A 180 21.64 -5.38 7.01
C GLY A 180 22.34 -6.02 8.21
N GLY A 181 21.62 -6.18 9.33
CA GLY A 181 22.12 -6.88 10.51
C GLY A 181 22.37 -8.37 10.28
N ARG A 182 21.51 -9.06 9.56
CA ARG A 182 21.68 -10.48 9.19
C ARG A 182 22.87 -10.69 8.26
N ARG A 183 23.09 -9.82 7.28
CA ARG A 183 24.24 -9.90 6.36
C ARG A 183 25.56 -9.62 7.08
N ALA A 184 25.56 -8.70 8.06
CA ALA A 184 26.76 -8.41 8.86
C ALA A 184 27.14 -9.58 9.78
N SER A 185 26.19 -10.30 10.35
CA SER A 185 26.42 -11.48 11.20
C SER A 185 26.79 -12.74 10.42
N ALA A 186 26.49 -12.81 9.12
CA ALA A 186 26.80 -13.94 8.27
C ALA A 186 28.21 -13.88 7.60
N ARG A 187 29.00 -12.83 7.83
CA ARG A 187 30.39 -12.79 7.36
C ARG A 187 31.23 -13.77 8.16
N PRO A 188 31.81 -14.84 7.54
CA PRO A 188 32.74 -15.72 8.22
C PRO A 188 33.96 -14.92 8.66
N GLY A 189 34.28 -14.96 9.93
CA GLY A 189 35.48 -14.34 10.49
C GLY A 189 36.70 -14.81 9.72
N HIS A 190 37.42 -13.87 9.10
CA HIS A 190 38.73 -14.14 8.53
C HIS A 190 39.63 -14.64 9.66
N GLY A 191 39.92 -15.94 9.61
CA GLY A 191 40.87 -16.58 10.48
C GLY A 191 42.20 -15.84 10.41
N ARG A 192 42.61 -15.28 11.52
CA ARG A 192 43.92 -14.64 11.73
C ARG A 192 44.97 -15.75 11.60
N GLN A 193 45.58 -15.85 10.44
CA GLN A 193 46.71 -16.73 10.19
C GLN A 193 47.88 -16.18 11.05
N LYS A 194 48.21 -16.91 12.10
CA LYS A 194 49.44 -16.65 12.86
C LYS A 194 50.60 -17.19 12.04
N ASP A 195 51.36 -16.28 11.44
CA ASP A 195 52.70 -16.59 10.94
C ASP A 195 53.60 -16.86 12.15
N GLY A 196 53.86 -18.16 12.40
CA GLY A 196 54.96 -18.61 13.26
C GLY A 196 56.25 -18.61 12.44
N ARG A 197 57.14 -17.68 12.74
CA ARG A 197 58.56 -17.79 12.40
C ARG A 197 59.27 -18.44 13.58
N ASP A 198 59.91 -19.56 13.28
CA ASP A 198 61.18 -19.97 13.84
C ASP A 198 62.09 -20.37 12.68
#